data_06f1f5562c573214d2a2135ee63524ae
#
_entry.id   06f1f5562c573214d2a2135ee63524ae
#
_cell.length_a   1.000
_cell.length_b   1.000
_cell.length_c   1.000
_cell.angle_alpha   90.00
_cell.angle_beta   90.00
_cell.angle_gamma   90.00
#
_symmetry.space_group_name_H-M   'P 1'
#
loop_
_entity.id
_entity.type
_entity.pdbx_description
1 polymer ?
#
loop_
_entity_poly.entity_id
_entity_poly.type
_entity_poly.pdbx_seq_one_letter_code
_entity_poly.pdbx_strand_id
1 'polypeptide(L)'
;MPSYEFALLGRFAVRVDGQPLPAGVWRHTRAAELVKILALADPHRLHCEQIMDLLWPGLAPDAAASNLRKAIHFARAALGAAQAITRSGAMLELCPGELVAVDAQAFEAAARAGQVGALDAYQGDLLPEDRYAPWAEEPRDRLRALYLRLLKTAAQWERVLEADPADEVAHRALMRGAIQAGDRRAAVRQFERLREHLRADLGVGPDPDSVALYERALSMEGPGLPTAAERTRALLARGLVQLNTGELAEAEQTAHRARTLAMDNNLGNEIGEASSLLGILASQCGEWTQRFRAEFIAAVRADPDAAAHVFDAHLCLAESCLYGPAGHQGMRDYARELLAIAEQARCVQGQALARFLLGEVELLSGQLGAAHRLLTSAAALYERAGGASGQVLAMHRLAEAAVASGRSKQASWLLQRGLSMAGQCWLEPHAVVRIHGTLVASTTNPHAATRRVEHADRVLERRNVCSLCSAGFRVAAAIAYARAGRLDQARRRLQAAERVAGLWPGGAWHAAAWEARGVLRQAEGDSRRAAALYNEAADQFAELDRPLDRDRCRAAAQRSASAAAV
;
A
#
# COMPACT_ATOMS: atom_id res chain seq x y z
N MET A 1 27.94 34.68 -26.10
CA MET A 1 27.89 33.32 -25.61
C MET A 1 26.46 32.84 -25.76
N PRO A 2 26.21 31.69 -26.36
CA PRO A 2 24.84 31.17 -26.46
C PRO A 2 24.22 31.00 -25.07
N SER A 3 22.92 31.23 -24.97
CA SER A 3 22.15 31.01 -23.74
C SER A 3 21.24 29.82 -23.93
N TYR A 4 21.20 28.94 -22.91
CA TYR A 4 20.37 27.74 -22.88
C TYR A 4 19.35 27.84 -21.75
N GLU A 5 18.07 27.72 -22.09
CA GLU A 5 16.98 27.71 -21.10
C GLU A 5 16.28 26.34 -21.15
N PHE A 6 16.21 25.67 -20.00
CA PHE A 6 15.55 24.38 -19.84
C PHE A 6 14.30 24.56 -18.99
N ALA A 7 13.13 24.34 -19.59
CA ALA A 7 11.87 24.23 -18.88
C ALA A 7 11.61 22.76 -18.56
N LEU A 8 11.54 22.44 -17.27
CA LEU A 8 11.33 21.11 -16.73
C LEU A 8 10.06 21.01 -15.88
N LEU A 9 9.52 22.15 -15.43
CA LEU A 9 8.28 22.22 -14.67
C LEU A 9 7.06 22.25 -15.60
N GLY A 10 6.18 21.26 -15.48
CA GLY A 10 4.97 21.14 -16.29
C GLY A 10 5.18 20.57 -17.70
N ARG A 11 6.37 20.72 -18.27
CA ARG A 11 6.73 20.15 -19.60
C ARG A 11 8.24 20.17 -19.81
N PHE A 12 8.72 19.35 -20.75
CA PHE A 12 10.08 19.47 -21.22
C PHE A 12 10.17 20.37 -22.46
N ALA A 13 10.86 21.49 -22.33
CA ALA A 13 11.15 22.38 -23.44
C ALA A 13 12.56 23.00 -23.30
N VAL A 14 13.21 23.25 -24.42
CA VAL A 14 14.55 23.89 -24.46
C VAL A 14 14.50 25.06 -25.40
N ARG A 15 15.14 26.17 -24.99
CA ARG A 15 15.39 27.34 -25.85
C ARG A 15 16.89 27.57 -25.95
N VAL A 16 17.33 27.97 -27.15
CA VAL A 16 18.71 28.38 -27.40
C VAL A 16 18.65 29.80 -27.96
N ASP A 17 19.33 30.74 -27.30
CA ASP A 17 19.27 32.17 -27.62
C ASP A 17 17.83 32.73 -27.75
N GLY A 18 16.98 32.31 -26.80
CA GLY A 18 15.57 32.65 -26.75
C GLY A 18 14.67 31.98 -27.78
N GLN A 19 15.22 31.19 -28.71
CA GLN A 19 14.45 30.50 -29.75
C GLN A 19 14.09 29.07 -29.27
N PRO A 20 12.82 28.66 -29.31
CA PRO A 20 12.42 27.34 -28.86
C PRO A 20 12.88 26.27 -29.84
N LEU A 21 13.45 25.17 -29.31
CA LEU A 21 13.74 23.99 -30.11
C LEU A 21 12.44 23.24 -30.42
N PRO A 22 12.23 22.80 -31.67
CA PRO A 22 11.06 22.00 -32.02
C PRO A 22 11.00 20.68 -31.24
N ALA A 23 9.83 20.26 -30.75
CA ALA A 23 9.68 18.98 -30.05
C ALA A 23 10.19 17.76 -30.84
N GLY A 24 10.10 17.83 -32.17
CA GLY A 24 10.57 16.77 -33.07
C GLY A 24 12.08 16.53 -33.09
N VAL A 25 12.93 17.38 -32.49
CA VAL A 25 14.38 17.15 -32.38
C VAL A 25 14.70 16.05 -31.36
N TRP A 26 13.82 15.80 -30.38
CA TRP A 26 13.97 14.82 -29.32
C TRP A 26 13.46 13.41 -29.71
N ARG A 27 13.76 12.96 -30.94
CA ARG A 27 13.33 11.64 -31.46
C ARG A 27 13.96 10.47 -30.69
N HIS A 28 15.08 10.69 -30.02
CA HIS A 28 15.82 9.69 -29.26
C HIS A 28 15.57 9.93 -27.76
N THR A 29 14.66 9.16 -27.16
CA THR A 29 14.24 9.30 -25.75
C THR A 29 15.43 9.36 -24.78
N ARG A 30 16.43 8.49 -24.94
CA ARG A 30 17.63 8.49 -24.07
C ARG A 30 18.50 9.73 -24.21
N ALA A 31 18.48 10.40 -25.36
CA ALA A 31 19.18 11.68 -25.52
C ALA A 31 18.44 12.81 -24.78
N ALA A 32 17.12 12.83 -24.83
CA ALA A 32 16.31 13.77 -24.03
C ALA A 32 16.49 13.55 -22.52
N GLU A 33 16.42 12.29 -22.07
CA GLU A 33 16.64 11.93 -20.65
C GLU A 33 18.03 12.33 -20.18
N LEU A 34 19.08 12.13 -20.98
CA LEU A 34 20.43 12.57 -20.67
C LEU A 34 20.51 14.09 -20.40
N VAL A 35 19.88 14.87 -21.29
CA VAL A 35 19.84 16.35 -21.13
C VAL A 35 19.06 16.75 -19.89
N LYS A 36 17.90 16.12 -19.62
CA LYS A 36 17.08 16.37 -18.43
C LYS A 36 17.86 16.08 -17.14
N ILE A 37 18.57 14.94 -17.08
CA ILE A 37 19.40 14.54 -15.93
C ILE A 37 20.53 15.55 -15.69
N LEU A 38 21.25 15.95 -16.74
CA LEU A 38 22.33 16.93 -16.63
C LEU A 38 21.83 18.32 -16.28
N ALA A 39 20.66 18.73 -16.79
CA ALA A 39 20.04 20.00 -16.44
C ALA A 39 19.60 20.05 -14.97
N LEU A 40 19.15 18.93 -14.40
CA LEU A 40 18.80 18.83 -12.98
C LEU A 40 20.00 18.77 -12.04
N ALA A 41 21.17 18.36 -12.53
CA ALA A 41 22.39 18.30 -11.73
C ALA A 41 22.92 19.70 -11.39
N ASP A 42 23.47 19.85 -10.18
CA ASP A 42 24.13 21.08 -9.75
C ASP A 42 25.57 20.76 -9.29
N PRO A 43 26.60 21.34 -9.92
CA PRO A 43 26.58 22.02 -11.22
C PRO A 43 26.23 21.05 -12.35
N HIS A 44 25.77 21.53 -13.51
CA HIS A 44 25.26 20.75 -14.65
C HIS A 44 26.25 19.69 -15.20
N ARG A 45 26.81 18.87 -14.30
CA ARG A 45 27.77 17.81 -14.61
C ARG A 45 27.63 16.61 -13.69
N LEU A 46 27.81 15.41 -14.26
CA LEU A 46 27.73 14.15 -13.54
C LEU A 46 28.80 13.17 -14.01
N HIS A 47 29.14 12.21 -13.16
CA HIS A 47 30.03 11.11 -13.53
C HIS A 47 29.34 10.19 -14.55
N CYS A 48 30.08 9.75 -15.57
CA CYS A 48 29.54 8.89 -16.62
C CYS A 48 28.91 7.59 -16.07
N GLU A 49 29.50 7.00 -15.03
CA GLU A 49 28.95 5.80 -14.40
C GLU A 49 27.61 6.08 -13.73
N GLN A 50 27.46 7.20 -13.02
CA GLN A 50 26.17 7.61 -12.44
C GLN A 50 25.10 7.77 -13.51
N ILE A 51 25.43 8.40 -14.64
CA ILE A 51 24.50 8.55 -15.77
C ILE A 51 24.14 7.18 -16.36
N MET A 52 25.11 6.28 -16.50
CA MET A 52 24.86 4.93 -17.00
C MET A 52 23.94 4.13 -16.07
N ASP A 53 24.15 4.24 -14.76
CA ASP A 53 23.29 3.57 -13.76
C ASP A 53 21.86 4.13 -13.76
N LEU A 54 21.71 5.44 -13.95
CA LEU A 54 20.37 6.10 -14.03
C LEU A 54 19.61 5.72 -15.31
N LEU A 55 20.30 5.69 -16.47
CA LEU A 55 19.66 5.47 -17.76
C LEU A 55 19.54 4.00 -18.15
N TRP A 56 20.46 3.14 -17.70
CA TRP A 56 20.49 1.73 -18.06
C TRP A 56 20.80 0.84 -16.86
N PRO A 57 19.97 0.85 -15.81
CA PRO A 57 20.20 0.04 -14.62
C PRO A 57 20.26 -1.45 -14.97
N GLY A 58 21.38 -2.08 -14.62
CA GLY A 58 21.59 -3.52 -14.85
C GLY A 58 22.17 -3.91 -16.21
N LEU A 59 22.55 -2.95 -17.06
CA LEU A 59 23.34 -3.23 -18.27
C LEU A 59 24.82 -3.43 -17.91
N ALA A 60 25.52 -4.29 -18.68
CA ALA A 60 26.97 -4.43 -18.55
C ALA A 60 27.66 -3.10 -18.88
N PRO A 61 28.76 -2.74 -18.18
CA PRO A 61 29.41 -1.42 -18.30
C PRO A 61 29.79 -1.02 -19.72
N ASP A 62 30.31 -1.95 -20.53
CA ASP A 62 30.71 -1.68 -21.91
C ASP A 62 29.50 -1.38 -22.83
N ALA A 63 28.40 -2.09 -22.62
CA ALA A 63 27.15 -1.87 -23.36
C ALA A 63 26.52 -0.53 -22.96
N ALA A 64 26.50 -0.21 -21.67
CA ALA A 64 26.02 1.08 -21.16
C ALA A 64 26.89 2.25 -21.68
N ALA A 65 28.21 2.10 -21.69
CA ALA A 65 29.13 3.09 -22.25
C ALA A 65 28.92 3.31 -23.76
N SER A 66 28.63 2.24 -24.51
CA SER A 66 28.30 2.35 -25.93
C SER A 66 26.99 3.12 -26.16
N ASN A 67 25.95 2.84 -25.32
CA ASN A 67 24.68 3.53 -25.38
C ASN A 67 24.81 5.01 -24.96
N LEU A 68 25.63 5.31 -23.95
CA LEU A 68 25.90 6.67 -23.52
C LEU A 68 26.55 7.50 -24.65
N ARG A 69 27.51 6.94 -25.38
CA ARG A 69 28.13 7.62 -26.55
C ARG A 69 27.08 7.99 -27.61
N LYS A 70 26.13 7.08 -27.89
CA LYS A 70 25.02 7.36 -28.83
C LYS A 70 24.09 8.44 -28.29
N ALA A 71 23.72 8.37 -27.00
CA ALA A 71 22.88 9.38 -26.36
C ALA A 71 23.53 10.78 -26.43
N ILE A 72 24.83 10.89 -26.14
CA ILE A 72 25.60 12.13 -26.28
C ILE A 72 25.55 12.65 -27.72
N HIS A 73 25.78 11.80 -28.70
CA HIS A 73 25.76 12.18 -30.11
C HIS A 73 24.41 12.79 -30.52
N PHE A 74 23.31 12.11 -30.18
CA PHE A 74 21.96 12.59 -30.51
C PHE A 74 21.56 13.83 -29.69
N ALA A 75 21.99 13.94 -28.43
CA ALA A 75 21.72 15.11 -27.62
C ALA A 75 22.45 16.37 -28.17
N ARG A 76 23.70 16.21 -28.60
CA ARG A 76 24.46 17.30 -29.29
C ARG A 76 23.78 17.73 -30.57
N ALA A 77 23.30 16.78 -31.38
CA ALA A 77 22.57 17.06 -32.61
C ALA A 77 21.26 17.81 -32.32
N ALA A 78 20.52 17.42 -31.27
CA ALA A 78 19.29 18.10 -30.85
C ALA A 78 19.54 19.53 -30.34
N LEU A 79 20.63 19.76 -29.58
CA LEU A 79 21.00 21.08 -29.08
C LEU A 79 21.69 21.97 -30.13
N GLY A 80 22.01 21.42 -31.31
CA GLY A 80 22.58 22.17 -32.43
C GLY A 80 24.08 22.51 -32.27
N ALA A 81 24.76 22.01 -31.23
CA ALA A 81 26.16 22.33 -30.96
C ALA A 81 26.96 21.12 -30.44
N ALA A 82 28.09 20.83 -31.03
CA ALA A 82 28.96 19.73 -30.62
C ALA A 82 29.50 19.89 -29.17
N GLN A 83 29.71 21.14 -28.76
CA GLN A 83 30.19 21.50 -27.42
C GLN A 83 29.08 21.61 -26.36
N ALA A 84 27.79 21.51 -26.74
CA ALA A 84 26.68 21.57 -25.79
C ALA A 84 26.72 20.46 -24.74
N ILE A 85 27.39 19.36 -25.02
CA ILE A 85 27.70 18.33 -24.03
C ILE A 85 29.18 17.95 -24.18
N THR A 86 30.00 18.20 -23.16
CA THR A 86 31.43 17.86 -23.19
C THR A 86 31.75 16.78 -22.19
N ARG A 87 32.80 16.02 -22.49
CA ARG A 87 33.35 15.02 -21.60
C ARG A 87 34.75 15.45 -21.16
N SER A 88 34.93 15.60 -19.87
CA SER A 88 36.23 15.85 -19.23
C SER A 88 36.57 14.69 -18.30
N GLY A 89 37.45 13.79 -18.76
CA GLY A 89 37.76 12.56 -18.03
C GLY A 89 36.53 11.64 -17.90
N ALA A 90 36.13 11.36 -16.66
CA ALA A 90 34.96 10.58 -16.33
C ALA A 90 33.67 11.42 -16.15
N MET A 91 33.79 12.74 -16.22
CA MET A 91 32.64 13.66 -16.06
C MET A 91 32.02 14.03 -17.41
N LEU A 92 30.70 14.15 -17.43
CA LEU A 92 29.93 14.71 -18.54
C LEU A 92 29.29 16.00 -18.08
N GLU A 93 29.40 17.07 -18.88
CA GLU A 93 28.96 18.42 -18.54
C GLU A 93 28.06 18.98 -19.64
N LEU A 94 26.98 19.63 -19.24
CA LEU A 94 26.01 20.28 -20.12
C LEU A 94 26.39 21.77 -20.28
N CYS A 95 26.56 22.22 -21.51
CA CYS A 95 26.82 23.62 -21.94
C CYS A 95 27.93 24.32 -21.12
N PRO A 96 29.16 23.72 -21.04
CA PRO A 96 30.24 24.27 -20.24
C PRO A 96 30.65 25.68 -20.73
N GLY A 97 30.74 26.63 -19.78
CA GLY A 97 31.11 28.01 -20.09
C GLY A 97 30.01 28.86 -20.70
N GLU A 98 28.82 28.31 -20.92
CA GLU A 98 27.64 28.98 -21.43
C GLU A 98 26.67 29.38 -20.30
N LEU A 99 25.74 30.33 -20.60
CA LEU A 99 24.69 30.68 -19.67
C LEU A 99 23.58 29.61 -19.71
N VAL A 100 23.43 28.88 -18.60
CA VAL A 100 22.40 27.86 -18.44
C VAL A 100 21.37 28.32 -17.41
N ALA A 101 20.10 28.37 -17.81
CA ALA A 101 18.98 28.65 -16.93
C ALA A 101 18.03 27.43 -16.88
N VAL A 102 17.70 26.95 -15.67
CA VAL A 102 16.79 25.82 -15.45
C VAL A 102 15.68 26.28 -14.52
N ASP A 103 14.44 26.23 -14.98
CA ASP A 103 13.27 26.69 -14.22
C ASP A 103 13.12 25.95 -12.88
N ALA A 104 13.35 24.65 -12.85
CA ALA A 104 13.29 23.84 -11.64
C ALA A 104 14.33 24.27 -10.58
N GLN A 105 15.56 24.61 -10.99
CA GLN A 105 16.60 25.11 -10.07
C GLN A 105 16.30 26.52 -9.60
N ALA A 106 15.83 27.40 -10.50
CA ALA A 106 15.42 28.76 -10.15
C ALA A 106 14.25 28.75 -9.15
N PHE A 107 13.26 27.89 -9.39
CA PHE A 107 12.16 27.67 -8.45
C PHE A 107 12.67 27.15 -7.11
N GLU A 108 13.52 26.13 -7.12
CA GLU A 108 14.06 25.53 -5.89
C GLU A 108 14.80 26.55 -5.03
N ALA A 109 15.66 27.37 -5.63
CA ALA A 109 16.41 28.43 -4.95
C ALA A 109 15.47 29.48 -4.33
N ALA A 110 14.53 30.00 -5.11
CA ALA A 110 13.55 31.00 -4.65
C ALA A 110 12.61 30.42 -3.58
N ALA A 111 12.18 29.16 -3.73
CA ALA A 111 11.33 28.48 -2.76
C ALA A 111 12.03 28.22 -1.42
N ARG A 112 13.32 27.85 -1.45
CA ARG A 112 14.14 27.73 -0.24
C ARG A 112 14.36 29.06 0.47
N ALA A 113 14.43 30.14 -0.28
CA ALA A 113 14.48 31.50 0.25
C ALA A 113 13.13 32.04 0.75
N GLY A 114 12.04 31.23 0.64
CA GLY A 114 10.70 31.62 1.08
C GLY A 114 10.02 32.69 0.21
N GLN A 115 10.46 32.86 -1.03
CA GLN A 115 9.91 33.86 -1.95
C GLN A 115 8.58 33.36 -2.51
N VAL A 116 7.47 33.90 -2.02
CA VAL A 116 6.11 33.50 -2.44
C VAL A 116 5.88 33.70 -3.94
N GLY A 117 6.51 34.73 -4.56
CA GLY A 117 6.45 34.97 -6.00
C GLY A 117 6.97 33.81 -6.87
N ALA A 118 7.74 32.87 -6.29
CA ALA A 118 8.17 31.66 -6.98
C ALA A 118 7.00 30.72 -7.34
N LEU A 119 5.82 30.89 -6.72
CA LEU A 119 4.63 30.10 -7.04
C LEU A 119 4.18 30.24 -8.51
N ASP A 120 4.43 31.38 -9.12
CA ASP A 120 4.08 31.63 -10.53
C ASP A 120 5.02 30.91 -11.50
N ALA A 121 6.23 30.56 -11.05
CA ALA A 121 7.21 29.79 -11.82
C ALA A 121 6.91 28.27 -11.81
N TYR A 122 6.12 27.77 -10.85
CA TYR A 122 5.76 26.35 -10.78
C TYR A 122 4.58 26.06 -11.70
N GLN A 123 4.86 25.78 -12.97
CA GLN A 123 3.85 25.53 -14.01
C GLN A 123 3.26 24.12 -14.00
N GLY A 124 3.66 23.28 -13.04
CA GLY A 124 3.26 21.89 -12.86
C GLY A 124 4.40 21.02 -12.36
N ASP A 125 4.10 19.75 -12.12
CA ASP A 125 5.09 18.81 -11.60
C ASP A 125 6.30 18.68 -12.54
N LEU A 126 7.46 18.34 -11.96
CA LEU A 126 8.68 18.10 -12.70
C LEU A 126 8.47 16.96 -13.71
N LEU A 127 8.69 17.26 -15.00
CA LEU A 127 8.71 16.30 -16.10
C LEU A 127 7.51 15.32 -16.06
N PRO A 128 6.27 15.76 -16.22
CA PRO A 128 5.09 14.91 -16.12
C PRO A 128 5.07 13.79 -17.18
N GLU A 129 5.77 13.99 -18.31
CA GLU A 129 5.94 12.98 -19.35
C GLU A 129 6.83 11.80 -18.90
N ASP A 130 7.77 12.05 -17.98
CA ASP A 130 8.68 11.04 -17.42
C ASP A 130 8.21 10.53 -16.05
N ARG A 131 6.90 10.42 -15.86
CA ARG A 131 6.27 10.09 -14.57
C ARG A 131 6.83 8.81 -13.91
N TYR A 132 7.23 7.85 -14.73
CA TYR A 132 7.72 6.55 -14.28
C TYR A 132 9.26 6.41 -14.34
N ALA A 133 9.97 7.49 -14.63
CA ALA A 133 11.43 7.49 -14.64
C ALA A 133 11.99 7.56 -13.20
N PRO A 134 12.69 6.50 -12.70
CA PRO A 134 13.15 6.45 -11.31
C PRO A 134 14.07 7.61 -10.93
N TRP A 135 14.89 8.10 -11.89
CA TRP A 135 15.82 9.21 -11.67
C TRP A 135 15.13 10.57 -11.46
N ALA A 136 13.86 10.71 -11.89
CA ALA A 136 13.09 11.95 -11.72
C ALA A 136 12.22 11.95 -10.46
N GLU A 137 12.09 10.83 -9.75
CA GLU A 137 11.16 10.68 -8.62
C GLU A 137 11.58 11.57 -7.44
N GLU A 138 12.80 11.42 -6.95
CA GLU A 138 13.29 12.20 -5.80
C GLU A 138 13.31 13.72 -6.09
N PRO A 139 13.83 14.23 -7.24
CA PRO A 139 13.72 15.65 -7.57
C PRO A 139 12.27 16.14 -7.66
N ARG A 140 11.35 15.35 -8.20
CA ARG A 140 9.93 15.70 -8.29
C ARG A 140 9.29 15.85 -6.92
N ASP A 141 9.48 14.87 -6.04
CA ASP A 141 8.93 14.89 -4.70
C ASP A 141 9.48 16.07 -3.89
N ARG A 142 10.77 16.36 -4.03
CA ARG A 142 11.42 17.50 -3.38
C ARG A 142 10.85 18.87 -3.84
N LEU A 143 10.70 19.05 -5.14
CA LEU A 143 10.14 20.31 -5.70
C LEU A 143 8.66 20.46 -5.33
N ARG A 144 7.89 19.38 -5.36
CA ARG A 144 6.49 19.38 -4.94
C ARG A 144 6.33 19.70 -3.46
N ALA A 145 7.19 19.18 -2.60
CA ALA A 145 7.19 19.51 -1.17
C ALA A 145 7.49 21.00 -0.93
N LEU A 146 8.42 21.60 -1.70
CA LEU A 146 8.70 23.01 -1.64
C LEU A 146 7.51 23.86 -2.12
N TYR A 147 6.87 23.46 -3.19
CA TYR A 147 5.68 24.12 -3.73
C TYR A 147 4.54 24.13 -2.70
N LEU A 148 4.21 22.97 -2.11
CA LEU A 148 3.18 22.86 -1.06
C LEU A 148 3.51 23.73 0.16
N ARG A 149 4.79 23.78 0.57
CA ARG A 149 5.23 24.63 1.67
C ARG A 149 5.00 26.12 1.36
N LEU A 150 5.34 26.57 0.15
CA LEU A 150 5.10 27.96 -0.25
C LEU A 150 3.61 28.30 -0.32
N LEU A 151 2.77 27.41 -0.86
CA LEU A 151 1.33 27.58 -0.89
C LEU A 151 0.75 27.75 0.53
N LYS A 152 1.21 26.93 1.48
CA LYS A 152 0.82 27.03 2.90
C LYS A 152 1.28 28.35 3.51
N THR A 153 2.50 28.80 3.22
CA THR A 153 3.03 30.09 3.68
C THR A 153 2.22 31.26 3.12
N ALA A 154 1.77 31.14 1.88
CA ALA A 154 0.93 32.14 1.21
C ALA A 154 -0.58 32.03 1.55
N ALA A 155 -0.96 31.10 2.44
CA ALA A 155 -2.34 30.78 2.80
C ALA A 155 -3.25 30.48 1.58
N GLN A 156 -2.68 29.90 0.50
CA GLN A 156 -3.43 29.52 -0.71
C GLN A 156 -3.99 28.09 -0.55
N TRP A 157 -4.90 27.93 0.39
CA TRP A 157 -5.37 26.62 0.88
C TRP A 157 -6.07 25.78 -0.19
N GLU A 158 -6.83 26.40 -1.08
CA GLU A 158 -7.49 25.71 -2.19
C GLU A 158 -6.46 25.08 -3.15
N ARG A 159 -5.39 25.81 -3.49
CA ARG A 159 -4.30 25.29 -4.32
C ARG A 159 -3.50 24.20 -3.61
N VAL A 160 -3.38 24.25 -2.28
CA VAL A 160 -2.82 23.13 -1.51
C VAL A 160 -3.65 21.88 -1.74
N LEU A 161 -4.99 21.99 -1.64
CA LEU A 161 -5.89 20.84 -1.82
C LEU A 161 -6.00 20.35 -3.27
N GLU A 162 -5.76 21.22 -4.26
CA GLU A 162 -5.61 20.78 -5.66
C GLU A 162 -4.36 19.91 -5.86
N ALA A 163 -3.27 20.24 -5.16
CA ALA A 163 -2.01 19.49 -5.23
C ALA A 163 -1.97 18.28 -4.28
N ASP A 164 -2.56 18.40 -3.10
CA ASP A 164 -2.64 17.36 -2.08
C ASP A 164 -4.03 17.37 -1.42
N PRO A 165 -4.99 16.60 -1.95
CA PRO A 165 -6.36 16.56 -1.44
C PRO A 165 -6.51 16.06 -0.01
N ALA A 166 -5.50 15.38 0.55
CA ALA A 166 -5.51 14.84 1.91
C ALA A 166 -4.79 15.75 2.93
N ASP A 167 -4.35 16.95 2.54
CA ASP A 167 -3.64 17.85 3.44
C ASP A 167 -4.53 18.41 4.56
N GLU A 168 -4.42 17.84 5.76
CA GLU A 168 -5.23 18.22 6.92
C GLU A 168 -5.03 19.67 7.37
N VAL A 169 -3.83 20.24 7.17
CA VAL A 169 -3.55 21.63 7.56
C VAL A 169 -4.40 22.59 6.73
N ALA A 170 -4.48 22.35 5.42
CA ALA A 170 -5.28 23.15 4.51
C ALA A 170 -6.78 23.00 4.81
N HIS A 171 -7.25 21.77 5.01
CA HIS A 171 -8.64 21.53 5.39
C HIS A 171 -8.99 22.24 6.70
N ARG A 172 -8.15 22.13 7.76
CA ARG A 172 -8.35 22.84 9.02
C ARG A 172 -8.38 24.35 8.86
N ALA A 173 -7.54 24.91 8.00
CA ALA A 173 -7.53 26.36 7.74
C ALA A 173 -8.86 26.82 7.11
N LEU A 174 -9.35 26.11 6.09
CA LEU A 174 -10.64 26.40 5.46
C LEU A 174 -11.82 26.19 6.42
N MET A 175 -11.79 25.14 7.24
CA MET A 175 -12.82 24.93 8.28
C MET A 175 -12.84 26.08 9.30
N ARG A 176 -11.67 26.52 9.78
CA ARG A 176 -11.59 27.69 10.69
C ARG A 176 -12.16 28.95 10.07
N GLY A 177 -11.83 29.22 8.80
CA GLY A 177 -12.38 30.34 8.05
C GLY A 177 -13.91 30.27 7.95
N ALA A 178 -14.46 29.11 7.61
CA ALA A 178 -15.91 28.89 7.54
C ALA A 178 -16.59 29.07 8.91
N ILE A 179 -16.00 28.52 9.99
CA ILE A 179 -16.49 28.69 11.36
C ILE A 179 -16.50 30.16 11.77
N GLN A 180 -15.42 30.90 11.48
CA GLN A 180 -15.33 32.34 11.77
C GLN A 180 -16.36 33.16 10.99
N ALA A 181 -16.67 32.77 9.76
CA ALA A 181 -17.71 33.37 8.92
C ALA A 181 -19.14 32.95 9.32
N GLY A 182 -19.32 32.07 10.30
CA GLY A 182 -20.63 31.54 10.67
C GLY A 182 -21.21 30.51 9.69
N ASP A 183 -20.44 30.07 8.68
CA ASP A 183 -20.88 29.08 7.69
C ASP A 183 -20.59 27.65 8.16
N ARG A 184 -21.48 27.15 9.02
CA ARG A 184 -21.45 25.75 9.50
C ARG A 184 -21.43 24.76 8.34
N ARG A 185 -22.25 24.99 7.29
CA ARG A 185 -22.35 24.02 6.18
C ARG A 185 -21.04 23.91 5.38
N ALA A 186 -20.35 25.02 5.18
CA ALA A 186 -19.04 24.98 4.53
C ALA A 186 -18.01 24.21 5.39
N ALA A 187 -17.97 24.43 6.71
CA ALA A 187 -17.07 23.72 7.61
C ALA A 187 -17.35 22.20 7.61
N VAL A 188 -18.62 21.80 7.67
CA VAL A 188 -19.04 20.38 7.61
C VAL A 188 -18.64 19.75 6.28
N ARG A 189 -18.96 20.39 5.14
CA ARG A 189 -18.57 19.87 3.82
C ARG A 189 -17.04 19.73 3.68
N GLN A 190 -16.28 20.62 4.27
CA GLN A 190 -14.81 20.57 4.20
C GLN A 190 -14.25 19.39 4.97
N PHE A 191 -14.80 19.09 6.15
CA PHE A 191 -14.44 17.89 6.92
C PHE A 191 -14.82 16.60 6.19
N GLU A 192 -16.00 16.53 5.58
CA GLU A 192 -16.44 15.36 4.82
C GLU A 192 -15.48 15.07 3.65
N ARG A 193 -15.05 16.10 2.91
CA ARG A 193 -14.05 15.94 1.85
C ARG A 193 -12.72 15.42 2.39
N LEU A 194 -12.23 15.98 3.51
CA LEU A 194 -11.03 15.49 4.17
C LEU A 194 -11.15 14.00 4.51
N ARG A 195 -12.25 13.61 5.15
CA ARG A 195 -12.50 12.24 5.58
C ARG A 195 -12.54 11.27 4.38
N GLU A 196 -13.16 11.67 3.28
CA GLU A 196 -13.20 10.91 2.03
C GLU A 196 -11.78 10.69 1.47
N HIS A 197 -10.97 11.74 1.36
CA HIS A 197 -9.61 11.65 0.84
C HIS A 197 -8.69 10.84 1.76
N LEU A 198 -8.72 11.08 3.07
CA LEU A 198 -7.92 10.30 4.02
C LEU A 198 -8.25 8.81 3.95
N ARG A 199 -9.54 8.47 3.81
CA ARG A 199 -9.98 7.08 3.69
C ARG A 199 -9.59 6.46 2.35
N ALA A 200 -9.80 7.17 1.23
CA ALA A 200 -9.55 6.67 -0.11
C ALA A 200 -8.06 6.54 -0.43
N ASP A 201 -7.26 7.54 -0.05
CA ASP A 201 -5.86 7.65 -0.47
C ASP A 201 -4.90 7.01 0.55
N LEU A 202 -5.23 7.10 1.85
CA LEU A 202 -4.33 6.71 2.95
C LEU A 202 -4.90 5.62 3.86
N GLY A 203 -6.21 5.36 3.84
CA GLY A 203 -6.86 4.37 4.71
C GLY A 203 -6.83 4.74 6.20
N VAL A 204 -6.66 6.03 6.53
CA VAL A 204 -6.58 6.54 7.91
C VAL A 204 -7.77 7.43 8.25
N GLY A 205 -7.98 7.64 9.56
CA GLY A 205 -8.94 8.63 10.07
C GLY A 205 -8.32 10.02 10.20
N PRO A 206 -9.16 11.06 10.36
CA PRO A 206 -8.70 12.43 10.58
C PRO A 206 -7.94 12.60 11.90
N ASP A 207 -7.04 13.57 11.91
CA ASP A 207 -6.30 14.04 13.09
C ASP A 207 -7.26 14.57 14.17
N PRO A 208 -6.92 14.43 15.48
CA PRO A 208 -7.71 14.97 16.60
C PRO A 208 -8.13 16.43 16.43
N ASP A 209 -7.24 17.29 15.95
CA ASP A 209 -7.52 18.70 15.70
C ASP A 209 -8.60 18.93 14.63
N SER A 210 -8.60 18.09 13.60
CA SER A 210 -9.61 18.14 12.52
C SER A 210 -10.98 17.69 13.04
N VAL A 211 -11.01 16.66 13.89
CA VAL A 211 -12.24 16.18 14.56
C VAL A 211 -12.80 17.25 15.50
N ALA A 212 -11.95 17.89 16.31
CA ALA A 212 -12.38 18.96 17.22
C ALA A 212 -13.00 20.15 16.48
N LEU A 213 -12.45 20.53 15.32
CA LEU A 213 -13.05 21.59 14.48
C LEU A 213 -14.41 21.17 13.89
N TYR A 214 -14.56 19.89 13.52
CA TYR A 214 -15.82 19.38 13.05
C TYR A 214 -16.90 19.38 14.14
N GLU A 215 -16.57 18.93 15.34
CA GLU A 215 -17.48 18.98 16.50
C GLU A 215 -17.87 20.41 16.85
N ARG A 216 -16.91 21.34 16.79
CA ARG A 216 -17.18 22.76 16.95
C ARG A 216 -18.16 23.29 15.89
N ALA A 217 -17.98 22.90 14.63
CA ALA A 217 -18.90 23.28 13.54
C ALA A 217 -20.32 22.73 13.81
N LEU A 218 -20.44 21.47 14.30
CA LEU A 218 -21.73 20.88 14.63
C LEU A 218 -22.43 21.55 15.82
N SER A 219 -21.68 22.13 16.76
CA SER A 219 -22.21 22.86 17.92
C SER A 219 -22.57 24.32 17.65
N MET A 220 -22.28 24.86 16.44
CA MET A 220 -22.64 26.24 16.09
C MET A 220 -24.15 26.42 16.02
N GLU A 221 -24.64 27.52 16.60
CA GLU A 221 -26.03 27.97 16.42
C GLU A 221 -26.25 28.42 14.97
N GLY A 222 -27.33 27.96 14.36
CA GLY A 222 -27.62 28.28 12.97
C GLY A 222 -28.84 27.54 12.41
N PRO A 223 -29.27 27.81 11.20
CA PRO A 223 -30.42 27.17 10.59
C PRO A 223 -30.18 25.67 10.37
N GLY A 224 -30.95 24.85 11.05
CA GLY A 224 -30.95 23.39 10.98
C GLY A 224 -30.08 22.72 12.07
N LEU A 225 -30.63 21.69 12.70
CA LEU A 225 -29.89 20.82 13.62
C LEU A 225 -28.95 19.90 12.84
N PRO A 226 -27.81 19.43 13.44
CA PRO A 226 -26.98 18.41 12.85
C PRO A 226 -27.81 17.17 12.49
N THR A 227 -27.65 16.68 11.28
CA THR A 227 -28.31 15.43 10.84
C THR A 227 -27.81 14.23 11.65
N ALA A 228 -28.56 13.15 11.66
CA ALA A 228 -28.13 11.91 12.28
C ALA A 228 -26.81 11.40 11.68
N ALA A 229 -26.64 11.50 10.36
CA ALA A 229 -25.41 11.13 9.67
C ALA A 229 -24.19 11.97 10.14
N GLU A 230 -24.32 13.29 10.20
CA GLU A 230 -23.26 14.19 10.69
C GLU A 230 -22.87 13.85 12.14
N ARG A 231 -23.85 13.60 13.01
CA ARG A 231 -23.58 13.21 14.41
C ARG A 231 -22.91 11.84 14.51
N THR A 232 -23.35 10.87 13.71
CA THR A 232 -22.73 9.54 13.68
C THR A 232 -21.28 9.62 13.22
N ARG A 233 -20.98 10.38 12.18
CA ARG A 233 -19.62 10.56 11.66
C ARG A 233 -18.69 11.26 12.67
N ALA A 234 -19.21 12.20 13.45
CA ALA A 234 -18.45 12.81 14.56
C ALA A 234 -18.09 11.78 15.62
N LEU A 235 -19.04 10.92 16.01
CA LEU A 235 -18.76 9.83 16.96
C LEU A 235 -17.74 8.84 16.41
N LEU A 236 -17.85 8.45 15.14
CA LEU A 236 -16.89 7.54 14.50
C LEU A 236 -15.47 8.14 14.44
N ALA A 237 -15.36 9.40 14.06
CA ALA A 237 -14.08 10.10 14.05
C ALA A 237 -13.47 10.19 15.44
N ARG A 238 -14.26 10.52 16.48
CA ARG A 238 -13.84 10.53 17.87
C ARG A 238 -13.39 9.14 18.35
N GLY A 239 -14.16 8.09 18.06
CA GLY A 239 -13.82 6.72 18.44
C GLY A 239 -12.51 6.24 17.83
N LEU A 240 -12.19 6.64 16.58
CA LEU A 240 -10.90 6.37 15.95
C LEU A 240 -9.74 7.11 16.64
N VAL A 241 -9.94 8.37 17.03
CA VAL A 241 -8.95 9.12 17.82
C VAL A 241 -8.68 8.41 19.14
N GLN A 242 -9.74 8.04 19.88
CA GLN A 242 -9.64 7.33 21.17
C GLN A 242 -8.93 5.98 21.03
N LEU A 243 -9.21 5.22 19.94
CA LEU A 243 -8.50 3.99 19.63
C LEU A 243 -6.99 4.25 19.44
N ASN A 244 -6.63 5.28 18.66
CA ASN A 244 -5.24 5.62 18.35
C ASN A 244 -4.46 6.16 19.57
N THR A 245 -5.17 6.78 20.54
CA THR A 245 -4.59 7.25 21.80
C THR A 245 -4.56 6.19 22.91
N GLY A 246 -5.14 5.00 22.63
CA GLY A 246 -5.17 3.89 23.58
C GLY A 246 -6.31 3.95 24.61
N GLU A 247 -7.27 4.86 24.44
CA GLU A 247 -8.47 5.00 25.27
C GLU A 247 -9.54 3.99 24.83
N LEU A 248 -9.23 2.68 25.01
CA LEU A 248 -10.02 1.59 24.38
C LEU A 248 -11.45 1.50 24.91
N ALA A 249 -11.68 1.74 26.21
CA ALA A 249 -13.01 1.68 26.82
C ALA A 249 -13.92 2.82 26.33
N GLU A 250 -13.37 4.03 26.23
CA GLU A 250 -14.04 5.21 25.68
C GLU A 250 -14.34 5.05 24.19
N ALA A 251 -13.38 4.51 23.45
CA ALA A 251 -13.54 4.19 22.02
C ALA A 251 -14.69 3.20 21.79
N GLU A 252 -14.78 2.15 22.63
CA GLU A 252 -15.85 1.16 22.57
C GLU A 252 -17.22 1.78 22.83
N GLN A 253 -17.35 2.58 23.89
CA GLN A 253 -18.60 3.28 24.20
C GLN A 253 -19.01 4.23 23.07
N THR A 254 -18.05 4.97 22.52
CA THR A 254 -18.29 5.90 21.43
C THR A 254 -18.72 5.17 20.16
N ALA A 255 -18.09 4.03 19.83
CA ALA A 255 -18.45 3.21 18.69
C ALA A 255 -19.85 2.58 18.83
N HIS A 256 -20.23 2.12 20.02
CA HIS A 256 -21.59 1.63 20.29
C HIS A 256 -22.65 2.73 20.11
N ARG A 257 -22.39 3.94 20.62
CA ARG A 257 -23.29 5.09 20.40
C ARG A 257 -23.43 5.45 18.94
N ALA A 258 -22.31 5.46 18.20
CA ALA A 258 -22.33 5.69 16.75
C ALA A 258 -23.16 4.65 16.03
N ARG A 259 -22.98 3.37 16.36
CA ARG A 259 -23.71 2.25 15.76
C ARG A 259 -25.20 2.34 16.04
N THR A 260 -25.62 2.57 17.27
CA THR A 260 -27.03 2.73 17.62
C THR A 260 -27.67 3.85 16.83
N LEU A 261 -27.02 5.03 16.78
CA LEU A 261 -27.54 6.18 16.05
C LEU A 261 -27.62 5.89 14.53
N ALA A 262 -26.65 5.16 13.98
CA ALA A 262 -26.64 4.76 12.57
C ALA A 262 -27.78 3.78 12.27
N MET A 263 -28.00 2.78 13.12
CA MET A 263 -29.08 1.79 12.96
C MET A 263 -30.46 2.45 13.04
N ASP A 264 -30.69 3.31 14.02
CA ASP A 264 -31.96 4.02 14.21
C ASP A 264 -32.35 4.90 13.02
N ASN A 265 -31.34 5.28 12.18
CA ASN A 265 -31.53 6.15 11.03
C ASN A 265 -31.21 5.48 9.68
N ASN A 266 -31.03 4.15 9.64
CA ASN A 266 -30.73 3.35 8.45
C ASN A 266 -29.51 3.88 7.65
N LEU A 267 -28.42 4.25 8.34
CA LEU A 267 -27.19 4.78 7.75
C LEU A 267 -26.19 3.65 7.46
N GLY A 268 -26.38 2.93 6.37
CA GLY A 268 -25.65 1.70 6.05
C GLY A 268 -24.12 1.83 6.10
N ASN A 269 -23.54 2.89 5.52
CA ASN A 269 -22.10 3.12 5.54
C ASN A 269 -21.58 3.34 6.96
N GLU A 270 -22.27 4.14 7.75
CA GLU A 270 -21.91 4.46 9.14
C GLU A 270 -22.08 3.24 10.05
N ILE A 271 -23.05 2.34 9.79
CA ILE A 271 -23.18 1.03 10.46
C ILE A 271 -21.91 0.19 10.22
N GLY A 272 -21.46 0.11 8.96
CA GLY A 272 -20.24 -0.60 8.59
C GLY A 272 -18.99 -0.05 9.28
N GLU A 273 -18.84 1.28 9.30
CA GLU A 273 -17.71 1.94 9.96
C GLU A 273 -17.71 1.71 11.49
N ALA A 274 -18.87 1.82 12.14
CA ALA A 274 -18.99 1.55 13.57
C ALA A 274 -18.67 0.10 13.92
N SER A 275 -19.15 -0.84 13.11
CA SER A 275 -18.87 -2.26 13.27
C SER A 275 -17.41 -2.59 13.04
N SER A 276 -16.74 -1.94 12.07
CA SER A 276 -15.30 -2.05 11.85
C SER A 276 -14.50 -1.61 13.07
N LEU A 277 -14.84 -0.45 13.63
CA LEU A 277 -14.20 0.07 14.83
C LEU A 277 -14.36 -0.87 16.04
N LEU A 278 -15.59 -1.37 16.27
CA LEU A 278 -15.88 -2.35 17.31
C LEU A 278 -15.11 -3.66 17.10
N GLY A 279 -14.99 -4.12 15.86
CA GLY A 279 -14.22 -5.33 15.52
C GLY A 279 -12.73 -5.18 15.82
N ILE A 280 -12.14 -4.01 15.49
CA ILE A 280 -10.73 -3.72 15.81
C ILE A 280 -10.52 -3.70 17.33
N LEU A 281 -11.41 -3.05 18.07
CA LEU A 281 -11.37 -2.99 19.52
C LEU A 281 -11.46 -4.38 20.16
N ALA A 282 -12.43 -5.19 19.72
CA ALA A 282 -12.60 -6.57 20.19
C ALA A 282 -11.38 -7.45 19.86
N SER A 283 -10.75 -7.23 18.70
CA SER A 283 -9.51 -7.92 18.31
C SER A 283 -8.35 -7.58 19.23
N GLN A 284 -8.20 -6.31 19.60
CA GLN A 284 -7.15 -5.87 20.54
C GLN A 284 -7.33 -6.45 21.94
N CYS A 285 -8.59 -6.67 22.37
CA CYS A 285 -8.91 -7.30 23.64
C CYS A 285 -8.87 -8.83 23.61
N GLY A 286 -8.63 -9.46 22.44
CA GLY A 286 -8.65 -10.92 22.28
C GLY A 286 -10.05 -11.55 22.32
N GLU A 287 -11.11 -10.74 22.29
CA GLU A 287 -12.51 -11.17 22.47
C GLU A 287 -13.29 -11.20 21.14
N TRP A 288 -12.63 -10.98 20.01
CA TRP A 288 -13.28 -10.82 18.73
C TRP A 288 -14.23 -11.97 18.37
N THR A 289 -13.78 -13.23 18.51
CA THR A 289 -14.57 -14.41 18.11
C THR A 289 -15.86 -14.55 18.92
N GLN A 290 -15.83 -14.18 20.19
CA GLN A 290 -16.99 -14.34 21.11
C GLN A 290 -18.00 -13.23 20.92
N ARG A 291 -17.55 -11.97 20.87
CA ARG A 291 -18.42 -10.80 20.74
C ARG A 291 -18.98 -10.68 19.34
N PHE A 292 -18.14 -10.87 18.32
CA PHE A 292 -18.51 -10.66 16.94
C PHE A 292 -19.48 -11.71 16.43
N ARG A 293 -19.33 -12.99 16.81
CA ARG A 293 -20.23 -14.08 16.41
C ARG A 293 -21.69 -13.78 16.74
N ALA A 294 -21.97 -13.37 17.95
CA ALA A 294 -23.32 -13.07 18.42
C ALA A 294 -23.93 -11.86 17.67
N GLU A 295 -23.16 -10.79 17.54
CA GLU A 295 -23.59 -9.57 16.84
C GLU A 295 -23.84 -9.79 15.36
N PHE A 296 -23.00 -10.61 14.72
CA PHE A 296 -23.11 -10.92 13.30
C PHE A 296 -24.36 -11.71 12.97
N ILE A 297 -24.63 -12.74 13.76
CA ILE A 297 -25.84 -13.55 13.63
C ILE A 297 -27.10 -12.70 13.88
N ALA A 298 -27.06 -11.83 14.88
CA ALA A 298 -28.15 -10.90 15.17
C ALA A 298 -28.38 -9.92 14.00
N ALA A 299 -27.34 -9.35 13.42
CA ALA A 299 -27.45 -8.43 12.29
C ALA A 299 -28.04 -9.12 11.05
N VAL A 300 -27.60 -10.34 10.70
CA VAL A 300 -28.16 -11.11 9.56
C VAL A 300 -29.64 -11.41 9.75
N ARG A 301 -30.07 -11.71 10.99
CA ARG A 301 -31.47 -12.00 11.30
C ARG A 301 -32.36 -10.75 11.31
N ALA A 302 -31.83 -9.63 11.77
CA ALA A 302 -32.58 -8.39 11.92
C ALA A 302 -32.73 -7.66 10.57
N ASP A 303 -31.66 -7.49 9.82
CA ASP A 303 -31.62 -6.81 8.53
C ASP A 303 -30.51 -7.36 7.64
N PRO A 304 -30.84 -8.25 6.69
CA PRO A 304 -29.86 -8.82 5.77
C PRO A 304 -29.11 -7.79 4.91
N ASP A 305 -29.72 -6.66 4.58
CA ASP A 305 -29.09 -5.63 3.75
C ASP A 305 -28.11 -4.78 4.57
N ALA A 306 -28.47 -4.40 5.82
CA ALA A 306 -27.54 -3.75 6.74
C ALA A 306 -26.38 -4.66 7.15
N ALA A 307 -26.61 -5.97 7.22
CA ALA A 307 -25.57 -6.97 7.51
C ALA A 307 -24.42 -6.94 6.49
N ALA A 308 -24.66 -6.55 5.23
CA ALA A 308 -23.64 -6.45 4.20
C ALA A 308 -22.47 -5.55 4.63
N HIS A 309 -22.75 -4.40 5.21
CA HIS A 309 -21.74 -3.44 5.67
C HIS A 309 -20.92 -3.99 6.84
N VAL A 310 -21.55 -4.80 7.71
CA VAL A 310 -20.86 -5.49 8.81
C VAL A 310 -19.89 -6.54 8.27
N PHE A 311 -20.30 -7.29 7.24
CA PHE A 311 -19.48 -8.33 6.63
C PHE A 311 -18.19 -7.78 6.02
N ASP A 312 -18.28 -6.72 5.21
CA ASP A 312 -17.11 -6.10 4.59
C ASP A 312 -16.13 -5.57 5.63
N ALA A 313 -16.64 -5.00 6.73
CA ALA A 313 -15.81 -4.48 7.81
C ALA A 313 -15.00 -5.56 8.54
N HIS A 314 -15.55 -6.76 8.68
CA HIS A 314 -14.92 -7.83 9.47
C HIS A 314 -14.24 -8.93 8.65
N LEU A 315 -14.32 -8.88 7.32
CA LEU A 315 -13.76 -9.88 6.43
C LEU A 315 -12.29 -10.22 6.75
N CYS A 316 -11.46 -9.20 6.90
CA CYS A 316 -10.05 -9.36 7.22
C CYS A 316 -9.81 -9.88 8.66
N LEU A 317 -10.63 -9.48 9.61
CA LEU A 317 -10.52 -9.91 11.01
C LEU A 317 -10.97 -11.37 11.19
N ALA A 318 -12.05 -11.78 10.54
CA ALA A 318 -12.52 -13.16 10.52
C ALA A 318 -11.44 -14.11 10.02
N GLU A 319 -10.82 -13.75 8.91
CA GLU A 319 -9.72 -14.50 8.33
C GLU A 319 -8.49 -14.58 9.26
N SER A 320 -8.17 -13.51 9.98
CA SER A 320 -7.00 -13.48 10.85
C SER A 320 -7.07 -14.53 11.98
N CYS A 321 -8.28 -14.91 12.41
CA CYS A 321 -8.48 -15.95 13.41
C CYS A 321 -7.96 -17.33 12.98
N LEU A 322 -7.87 -17.60 11.66
CA LEU A 322 -7.33 -18.85 11.11
C LEU A 322 -5.81 -19.00 11.30
N TYR A 323 -5.12 -17.92 11.66
CA TYR A 323 -3.67 -17.93 11.88
C TYR A 323 -3.28 -18.01 13.36
N GLY A 324 -4.27 -17.98 14.26
CA GLY A 324 -4.08 -18.15 15.69
C GLY A 324 -3.90 -19.62 16.10
N PRO A 325 -3.72 -19.89 17.40
CA PRO A 325 -3.48 -21.24 17.93
C PRO A 325 -4.74 -22.10 18.03
N ALA A 326 -5.92 -21.55 17.83
CA ALA A 326 -7.20 -22.24 18.07
C ALA A 326 -7.57 -23.32 17.03
N GLY A 327 -6.78 -23.47 15.96
CA GLY A 327 -7.04 -24.44 14.87
C GLY A 327 -8.25 -24.08 14.00
N HIS A 328 -8.54 -24.95 13.02
CA HIS A 328 -9.52 -24.65 11.97
C HIS A 328 -10.96 -25.06 12.32
N GLN A 329 -11.17 -25.95 13.32
CA GLN A 329 -12.49 -26.52 13.59
C GLN A 329 -13.50 -25.47 14.06
N GLY A 330 -13.11 -24.57 14.94
CA GLY A 330 -14.00 -23.51 15.43
C GLY A 330 -14.47 -22.57 14.30
N MET A 331 -13.58 -22.25 13.35
CA MET A 331 -13.93 -21.44 12.19
C MET A 331 -14.83 -22.23 11.22
N ARG A 332 -14.59 -23.52 11.04
CA ARG A 332 -15.43 -24.38 10.19
C ARG A 332 -16.86 -24.46 10.73
N ASP A 333 -17.03 -24.62 12.02
CA ASP A 333 -18.35 -24.68 12.67
C ASP A 333 -19.08 -23.34 12.59
N TYR A 334 -18.35 -22.24 12.87
CA TYR A 334 -18.87 -20.88 12.72
C TYR A 334 -19.34 -20.60 11.29
N ALA A 335 -18.52 -20.90 10.31
CA ALA A 335 -18.84 -20.61 8.91
C ALA A 335 -20.00 -21.45 8.38
N ARG A 336 -20.17 -22.71 8.87
CA ARG A 336 -21.33 -23.54 8.55
C ARG A 336 -22.62 -22.98 9.15
N GLU A 337 -22.57 -22.57 10.43
CA GLU A 337 -23.72 -21.93 11.07
C GLU A 337 -24.12 -20.63 10.35
N LEU A 338 -23.13 -19.78 10.04
CA LEU A 338 -23.36 -18.55 9.28
C LEU A 338 -23.98 -18.84 7.91
N LEU A 339 -23.49 -19.87 7.20
CA LEU A 339 -24.03 -20.23 5.89
C LEU A 339 -25.51 -20.62 5.99
N ALA A 340 -25.87 -21.47 6.96
CA ALA A 340 -27.26 -21.89 7.16
C ALA A 340 -28.20 -20.69 7.44
N ILE A 341 -27.77 -19.78 8.32
CA ILE A 341 -28.54 -18.57 8.67
C ILE A 341 -28.65 -17.63 7.46
N ALA A 342 -27.55 -17.41 6.73
CA ALA A 342 -27.52 -16.53 5.58
C ALA A 342 -28.35 -17.10 4.40
N GLU A 343 -28.40 -18.40 4.22
CA GLU A 343 -29.27 -19.05 3.23
C GLU A 343 -30.75 -18.90 3.60
N GLN A 344 -31.10 -19.11 4.86
CA GLN A 344 -32.47 -18.91 5.36
C GLN A 344 -32.93 -17.46 5.22
N ALA A 345 -32.04 -16.50 5.54
CA ALA A 345 -32.31 -15.06 5.42
C ALA A 345 -32.16 -14.53 3.98
N ARG A 346 -31.72 -15.35 3.02
CA ARG A 346 -31.41 -14.96 1.64
C ARG A 346 -30.34 -13.86 1.55
N CYS A 347 -29.49 -13.72 2.56
CA CYS A 347 -28.40 -12.75 2.62
C CYS A 347 -27.23 -13.22 1.75
N VAL A 348 -27.06 -12.63 0.57
CA VAL A 348 -26.03 -13.02 -0.42
C VAL A 348 -24.63 -12.79 0.12
N GLN A 349 -24.38 -11.67 0.80
CA GLN A 349 -23.09 -11.32 1.38
C GLN A 349 -22.70 -12.29 2.49
N GLY A 350 -23.64 -12.65 3.37
CA GLY A 350 -23.42 -13.66 4.42
C GLY A 350 -23.05 -15.03 3.85
N GLN A 351 -23.73 -15.44 2.76
CA GLN A 351 -23.38 -16.67 2.05
C GLN A 351 -21.98 -16.59 1.40
N ALA A 352 -21.62 -15.41 0.85
CA ALA A 352 -20.30 -15.20 0.26
C ALA A 352 -19.19 -15.32 1.33
N LEU A 353 -19.35 -14.63 2.47
CA LEU A 353 -18.40 -14.70 3.57
C LEU A 353 -18.27 -16.12 4.13
N ALA A 354 -19.38 -16.78 4.40
CA ALA A 354 -19.36 -18.14 4.94
C ALA A 354 -18.61 -19.12 4.02
N ARG A 355 -18.88 -19.05 2.70
CA ARG A 355 -18.15 -19.88 1.71
C ARG A 355 -16.69 -19.48 1.55
N PHE A 356 -16.37 -18.19 1.69
CA PHE A 356 -14.99 -17.70 1.71
C PHE A 356 -14.22 -18.32 2.89
N LEU A 357 -14.74 -18.21 4.11
CA LEU A 357 -14.10 -18.76 5.32
C LEU A 357 -13.97 -20.28 5.26
N LEU A 358 -15.02 -21.00 4.79
CA LEU A 358 -14.90 -22.44 4.55
C LEU A 358 -13.84 -22.78 3.51
N GLY A 359 -13.78 -22.01 2.43
CA GLY A 359 -12.78 -22.17 1.38
C GLY A 359 -11.35 -21.97 1.88
N GLU A 360 -11.12 -21.03 2.79
CA GLU A 360 -9.83 -20.81 3.44
C GLU A 360 -9.47 -21.98 4.37
N VAL A 361 -10.40 -22.43 5.20
CA VAL A 361 -10.19 -23.61 6.05
C VAL A 361 -9.77 -24.82 5.22
N GLU A 362 -10.49 -25.09 4.13
CA GLU A 362 -10.17 -26.23 3.24
C GLU A 362 -8.83 -26.04 2.51
N LEU A 363 -8.46 -24.79 2.15
CA LEU A 363 -7.14 -24.48 1.57
C LEU A 363 -6.02 -24.76 2.57
N LEU A 364 -6.14 -24.27 3.79
CA LEU A 364 -5.13 -24.42 4.83
C LEU A 364 -5.00 -25.86 5.30
N SER A 365 -6.11 -26.62 5.34
CA SER A 365 -6.14 -28.07 5.62
C SER A 365 -5.75 -28.93 4.41
N GLY A 366 -5.28 -28.34 3.31
CA GLY A 366 -4.78 -29.05 2.14
C GLY A 366 -5.84 -29.66 1.21
N GLN A 367 -7.13 -29.39 1.44
CA GLN A 367 -8.24 -29.90 0.64
C GLN A 367 -8.48 -29.01 -0.61
N LEU A 368 -7.48 -28.97 -1.50
CA LEU A 368 -7.42 -27.99 -2.61
C LEU A 368 -8.63 -28.02 -3.54
N GLY A 369 -9.25 -29.20 -3.76
CA GLY A 369 -10.45 -29.32 -4.60
C GLY A 369 -11.69 -28.69 -3.95
N ALA A 370 -11.89 -28.87 -2.65
CA ALA A 370 -12.96 -28.25 -1.89
C ALA A 370 -12.76 -26.74 -1.78
N ALA A 371 -11.53 -26.31 -1.46
CA ALA A 371 -11.14 -24.92 -1.41
C ALA A 371 -11.45 -24.19 -2.73
N HIS A 372 -11.05 -24.76 -3.86
CA HIS A 372 -11.31 -24.16 -5.17
C HIS A 372 -12.80 -23.96 -5.43
N ARG A 373 -13.64 -24.96 -5.15
CA ARG A 373 -15.10 -24.84 -5.37
C ARG A 373 -15.73 -23.76 -4.48
N LEU A 374 -15.38 -23.76 -3.19
CA LEU A 374 -15.93 -22.81 -2.22
C LEU A 374 -15.49 -21.37 -2.52
N LEU A 375 -14.21 -21.15 -2.79
CA LEU A 375 -13.65 -19.82 -3.10
C LEU A 375 -14.16 -19.29 -4.44
N THR A 376 -14.35 -20.14 -5.46
CA THR A 376 -14.98 -19.75 -6.72
C THR A 376 -16.42 -19.32 -6.51
N SER A 377 -17.18 -20.08 -5.71
CA SER A 377 -18.55 -19.71 -5.34
C SER A 377 -18.61 -18.42 -4.55
N ALA A 378 -17.70 -18.21 -3.60
CA ALA A 378 -17.60 -16.97 -2.83
C ALA A 378 -17.31 -15.76 -3.74
N ALA A 379 -16.34 -15.85 -4.64
CA ALA A 379 -15.99 -14.79 -5.58
C ALA A 379 -17.19 -14.39 -6.46
N ALA A 380 -17.94 -15.36 -6.97
CA ALA A 380 -19.13 -15.12 -7.79
C ALA A 380 -20.27 -14.47 -6.98
N LEU A 381 -20.44 -14.84 -5.71
CA LEU A 381 -21.43 -14.22 -4.83
C LEU A 381 -21.04 -12.77 -4.48
N TYR A 382 -19.77 -12.51 -4.18
CA TYR A 382 -19.27 -11.14 -3.96
C TYR A 382 -19.43 -10.26 -5.19
N GLU A 383 -19.14 -10.78 -6.39
CA GLU A 383 -19.37 -10.05 -7.64
C GLU A 383 -20.84 -9.65 -7.82
N ARG A 384 -21.78 -10.57 -7.56
CA ARG A 384 -23.22 -10.31 -7.62
C ARG A 384 -23.71 -9.32 -6.57
N ALA A 385 -23.07 -9.31 -5.40
CA ALA A 385 -23.41 -8.43 -4.29
C ALA A 385 -22.73 -7.07 -4.34
N GLY A 386 -21.83 -6.82 -5.32
CA GLY A 386 -21.01 -5.60 -5.38
C GLY A 386 -19.89 -5.54 -4.32
N GLY A 387 -19.56 -6.66 -3.68
CA GLY A 387 -18.55 -6.76 -2.63
C GLY A 387 -17.11 -6.87 -3.18
N ALA A 388 -16.56 -5.79 -3.72
CA ALA A 388 -15.24 -5.78 -4.37
C ALA A 388 -14.12 -6.29 -3.47
N SER A 389 -14.10 -5.93 -2.17
CA SER A 389 -13.11 -6.38 -1.20
C SER A 389 -13.10 -7.90 -1.04
N GLY A 390 -14.28 -8.50 -0.84
CA GLY A 390 -14.42 -9.94 -0.71
C GLY A 390 -14.06 -10.69 -1.99
N GLN A 391 -14.39 -10.13 -3.15
CA GLN A 391 -14.02 -10.68 -4.44
C GLN A 391 -12.49 -10.73 -4.62
N VAL A 392 -11.78 -9.66 -4.32
CA VAL A 392 -10.30 -9.59 -4.41
C VAL A 392 -9.64 -10.58 -3.45
N LEU A 393 -10.12 -10.68 -2.21
CA LEU A 393 -9.58 -11.64 -1.24
C LEU A 393 -9.85 -13.09 -1.66
N ALA A 394 -11.05 -13.41 -2.18
CA ALA A 394 -11.34 -14.74 -2.71
C ALA A 394 -10.45 -15.09 -3.92
N MET A 395 -10.18 -14.15 -4.80
CA MET A 395 -9.24 -14.33 -5.91
C MET A 395 -7.80 -14.56 -5.43
N HIS A 396 -7.37 -13.83 -4.39
CA HIS A 396 -6.06 -14.04 -3.76
C HIS A 396 -5.93 -15.48 -3.23
N ARG A 397 -6.94 -15.99 -2.51
CA ARG A 397 -6.94 -17.36 -1.99
C ARG A 397 -7.04 -18.42 -3.09
N LEU A 398 -7.77 -18.16 -4.16
CA LEU A 398 -7.77 -19.02 -5.36
C LEU A 398 -6.38 -19.08 -6.01
N ALA A 399 -5.63 -17.96 -5.99
CA ALA A 399 -4.26 -17.94 -6.48
C ALA A 399 -3.34 -18.80 -5.62
N GLU A 400 -3.45 -18.74 -4.29
CA GLU A 400 -2.70 -19.61 -3.37
C GLU A 400 -3.03 -21.10 -3.60
N ALA A 401 -4.32 -21.44 -3.78
CA ALA A 401 -4.74 -22.79 -4.14
C ALA A 401 -4.17 -23.23 -5.50
N ALA A 402 -4.05 -22.32 -6.45
CA ALA A 402 -3.43 -22.59 -7.76
C ALA A 402 -1.92 -22.80 -7.62
N VAL A 403 -1.21 -22.02 -6.79
CA VAL A 403 0.21 -22.22 -6.46
C VAL A 403 0.41 -23.59 -5.83
N ALA A 404 -0.36 -23.93 -4.82
CA ALA A 404 -0.30 -25.24 -4.13
C ALA A 404 -0.57 -26.42 -5.08
N SER A 405 -1.39 -26.20 -6.12
CA SER A 405 -1.70 -27.20 -7.17
C SER A 405 -0.71 -27.18 -8.35
N GLY A 406 0.39 -26.41 -8.32
CA GLY A 406 1.35 -26.27 -9.41
C GLY A 406 0.86 -25.49 -10.63
N ARG A 407 -0.30 -24.82 -10.56
CA ARG A 407 -0.92 -24.07 -11.68
C ARG A 407 -0.45 -22.61 -11.73
N SER A 408 0.85 -22.41 -11.94
CA SER A 408 1.52 -21.09 -11.83
C SER A 408 0.96 -20.02 -12.76
N LYS A 409 0.56 -20.36 -14.00
CA LYS A 409 -0.05 -19.41 -14.93
C LYS A 409 -1.39 -18.87 -14.42
N GLN A 410 -2.24 -19.76 -13.89
CA GLN A 410 -3.52 -19.38 -13.30
C GLN A 410 -3.33 -18.51 -12.06
N ALA A 411 -2.37 -18.87 -11.20
CA ALA A 411 -2.03 -18.07 -10.02
C ALA A 411 -1.61 -16.64 -10.41
N SER A 412 -0.68 -16.50 -11.37
CA SER A 412 -0.23 -15.19 -11.85
C SER A 412 -1.37 -14.34 -12.40
N TRP A 413 -2.27 -14.93 -13.18
CA TRP A 413 -3.43 -14.22 -13.72
C TRP A 413 -4.37 -13.73 -12.62
N LEU A 414 -4.68 -14.59 -11.63
CA LEU A 414 -5.54 -14.23 -10.49
C LEU A 414 -4.94 -13.09 -9.65
N LEU A 415 -3.62 -13.14 -9.37
CA LEU A 415 -2.92 -12.11 -8.60
C LEU A 415 -2.87 -10.77 -9.33
N GLN A 416 -2.60 -10.76 -10.63
CA GLN A 416 -2.60 -9.53 -11.42
C GLN A 416 -4.00 -8.91 -11.51
N ARG A 417 -5.02 -9.74 -11.74
CA ARG A 417 -6.41 -9.27 -11.75
C ARG A 417 -6.82 -8.73 -10.37
N GLY A 418 -6.43 -9.41 -9.29
CA GLY A 418 -6.65 -8.94 -7.92
C GLY A 418 -6.02 -7.57 -7.66
N LEU A 419 -4.77 -7.34 -8.09
CA LEU A 419 -4.11 -6.03 -7.98
C LEU A 419 -4.84 -4.94 -8.77
N SER A 420 -5.31 -5.23 -9.99
CA SER A 420 -6.04 -4.24 -10.80
C SER A 420 -7.39 -3.85 -10.19
N MET A 421 -8.03 -4.75 -9.45
CA MET A 421 -9.31 -4.50 -8.78
C MET A 421 -9.15 -3.88 -7.38
N ALA A 422 -8.00 -4.09 -6.73
CA ALA A 422 -7.76 -3.67 -5.34
C ALA A 422 -7.94 -2.15 -5.15
N GLY A 423 -7.57 -1.32 -6.13
CA GLY A 423 -7.73 0.13 -6.07
C GLY A 423 -9.18 0.62 -5.94
N GLN A 424 -10.18 -0.25 -6.15
CA GLN A 424 -11.60 0.04 -5.96
C GLN A 424 -12.14 -0.47 -4.61
N CYS A 425 -11.28 -1.07 -3.79
CA CYS A 425 -11.65 -1.70 -2.54
C CYS A 425 -11.25 -0.85 -1.35
N TRP A 426 -12.12 -0.71 -0.37
CA TRP A 426 -11.75 -0.04 0.88
C TRP A 426 -10.72 -0.84 1.70
N LEU A 427 -10.59 -2.16 1.47
CA LEU A 427 -9.53 -3.02 2.01
C LEU A 427 -8.26 -3.05 1.12
N GLU A 428 -8.08 -2.08 0.23
CA GLU A 428 -6.95 -2.03 -0.73
C GLU A 428 -5.58 -2.29 -0.06
N PRO A 429 -5.17 -1.60 1.02
CA PRO A 429 -3.86 -1.83 1.61
C PRO A 429 -3.68 -3.26 2.15
N HIS A 430 -4.77 -3.86 2.62
CA HIS A 430 -4.79 -5.24 3.13
C HIS A 430 -4.65 -6.27 1.99
N ALA A 431 -5.39 -6.08 0.91
CA ALA A 431 -5.36 -6.96 -0.25
C ALA A 431 -4.02 -6.88 -1.00
N VAL A 432 -3.52 -5.67 -1.25
CA VAL A 432 -2.28 -5.43 -1.99
C VAL A 432 -1.09 -6.09 -1.30
N VAL A 433 -0.92 -5.92 0.01
CA VAL A 433 0.21 -6.52 0.73
C VAL A 433 0.18 -8.06 0.72
N ARG A 434 -1.00 -8.66 0.82
CA ARG A 434 -1.17 -10.13 0.74
C ARG A 434 -0.84 -10.65 -0.65
N ILE A 435 -1.35 -10.00 -1.70
CA ILE A 435 -1.08 -10.37 -3.09
C ILE A 435 0.42 -10.28 -3.38
N HIS A 436 1.11 -9.22 -2.95
CA HIS A 436 2.56 -9.12 -3.08
C HIS A 436 3.29 -10.22 -2.31
N GLY A 437 2.81 -10.59 -1.12
CA GLY A 437 3.35 -11.72 -0.34
C GLY A 437 3.33 -13.03 -1.15
N THR A 438 2.20 -13.36 -1.75
CA THR A 438 2.05 -14.56 -2.58
C THR A 438 2.86 -14.48 -3.88
N LEU A 439 2.96 -13.30 -4.52
CA LEU A 439 3.82 -13.09 -5.68
C LEU A 439 5.30 -13.32 -5.36
N VAL A 440 5.79 -12.89 -4.21
CA VAL A 440 7.16 -13.14 -3.75
C VAL A 440 7.34 -14.61 -3.45
N ALA A 441 6.46 -15.21 -2.64
CA ALA A 441 6.56 -16.61 -2.21
C ALA A 441 6.52 -17.61 -3.37
N SER A 442 5.72 -17.35 -4.41
CA SER A 442 5.59 -18.18 -5.61
C SER A 442 6.72 -18.00 -6.63
N THR A 443 7.64 -17.04 -6.43
CA THR A 443 8.75 -16.80 -7.34
C THR A 443 9.93 -17.71 -7.00
N THR A 444 10.25 -18.64 -7.89
CA THR A 444 11.30 -19.64 -7.67
C THR A 444 12.71 -19.11 -7.79
N ASN A 445 12.96 -18.14 -8.70
CA ASN A 445 14.28 -17.53 -8.87
C ASN A 445 14.54 -16.51 -7.73
N PRO A 446 15.60 -16.69 -6.90
CA PRO A 446 15.86 -15.85 -5.74
C PRO A 446 16.05 -14.36 -6.08
N HIS A 447 16.79 -14.05 -7.14
CA HIS A 447 17.02 -12.66 -7.55
C HIS A 447 15.75 -12.00 -8.11
N ALA A 448 14.90 -12.76 -8.80
CA ALA A 448 13.59 -12.25 -9.24
C ALA A 448 12.67 -12.02 -8.03
N ALA A 449 12.73 -12.88 -7.00
CA ALA A 449 11.96 -12.72 -5.78
C ALA A 449 12.38 -11.45 -5.02
N THR A 450 13.70 -11.16 -4.88
CA THR A 450 14.17 -9.93 -4.23
C THR A 450 13.75 -8.67 -5.00
N ARG A 451 13.80 -8.67 -6.34
CA ARG A 451 13.25 -7.54 -7.13
C ARG A 451 11.75 -7.32 -6.90
N ARG A 452 10.98 -8.41 -6.73
CA ARG A 452 9.55 -8.30 -6.37
C ARG A 452 9.34 -7.71 -4.98
N VAL A 453 10.19 -8.06 -4.01
CA VAL A 453 10.16 -7.44 -2.68
C VAL A 453 10.45 -5.93 -2.78
N GLU A 454 11.49 -5.53 -3.48
CA GLU A 454 11.87 -4.13 -3.67
C GLU A 454 10.78 -3.32 -4.41
N HIS A 455 10.10 -3.94 -5.38
CA HIS A 455 8.94 -3.33 -6.03
C HIS A 455 7.76 -3.19 -5.05
N ALA A 456 7.45 -4.24 -4.29
CA ALA A 456 6.37 -4.22 -3.31
C ALA A 456 6.60 -3.16 -2.22
N ASP A 457 7.85 -3.02 -1.74
CA ASP A 457 8.20 -1.98 -0.75
C ASP A 457 7.84 -0.58 -1.27
N ARG A 458 8.21 -0.24 -2.50
CA ARG A 458 7.85 1.05 -3.12
C ARG A 458 6.34 1.25 -3.24
N VAL A 459 5.61 0.19 -3.58
CA VAL A 459 4.14 0.25 -3.68
C VAL A 459 3.50 0.45 -2.30
N LEU A 460 4.08 -0.14 -1.26
CA LEU A 460 3.54 -0.15 0.11
C LEU A 460 3.99 1.03 0.96
N GLU A 461 5.07 1.73 0.59
CA GLU A 461 5.64 2.87 1.34
C GLU A 461 4.62 3.99 1.60
N ARG A 462 3.71 4.21 0.64
CA ARG A 462 2.68 5.26 0.71
C ARG A 462 1.35 4.77 1.26
N ARG A 463 1.30 3.54 1.77
CA ARG A 463 0.08 2.88 2.27
C ARG A 463 0.22 2.55 3.75
N ASN A 464 -0.83 2.81 4.50
CA ASN A 464 -0.89 2.35 5.89
C ASN A 464 -1.16 0.84 5.93
N VAL A 465 -0.09 0.05 5.85
CA VAL A 465 -0.18 -1.40 5.75
C VAL A 465 -0.48 -2.01 7.12
N CYS A 466 -1.60 -2.73 7.22
CA CYS A 466 -1.98 -3.50 8.40
C CYS A 466 -0.87 -4.51 8.78
N SER A 467 -0.42 -4.46 10.03
CA SER A 467 0.61 -5.38 10.54
C SER A 467 0.21 -6.84 10.38
N LEU A 468 -1.06 -7.18 10.68
CA LEU A 468 -1.62 -8.52 10.56
C LEU A 468 -1.54 -9.03 9.11
N CYS A 469 -2.07 -8.26 8.15
CA CYS A 469 -2.12 -8.65 6.76
C CYS A 469 -0.73 -8.69 6.10
N SER A 470 0.26 -8.00 6.67
CA SER A 470 1.64 -7.99 6.15
C SER A 470 2.47 -9.20 6.56
N ALA A 471 1.99 -10.07 7.47
CA ALA A 471 2.76 -11.19 7.99
C ALA A 471 3.32 -12.10 6.87
N GLY A 472 2.46 -12.52 5.94
CA GLY A 472 2.87 -13.34 4.79
C GLY A 472 3.92 -12.69 3.90
N PHE A 473 3.77 -11.40 3.60
CA PHE A 473 4.77 -10.65 2.82
C PHE A 473 6.11 -10.54 3.57
N ARG A 474 6.10 -10.26 4.88
CA ARG A 474 7.32 -10.15 5.69
C ARG A 474 8.11 -11.46 5.74
N VAL A 475 7.42 -12.58 5.95
CA VAL A 475 8.01 -13.93 5.91
C VAL A 475 8.58 -14.24 4.53
N ALA A 476 7.80 -14.03 3.46
CA ALA A 476 8.25 -14.28 2.09
C ALA A 476 9.46 -13.42 1.71
N ALA A 477 9.50 -12.15 2.14
CA ALA A 477 10.63 -11.25 1.91
C ALA A 477 11.91 -11.74 2.62
N ALA A 478 11.81 -12.19 3.88
CA ALA A 478 12.95 -12.75 4.62
C ALA A 478 13.51 -13.97 3.89
N ILE A 479 12.65 -14.89 3.46
CA ILE A 479 13.04 -16.09 2.70
C ILE A 479 13.68 -15.73 1.35
N ALA A 480 13.13 -14.75 0.63
CA ALA A 480 13.64 -14.32 -0.66
C ALA A 480 15.08 -13.77 -0.55
N TYR A 481 15.34 -12.89 0.42
CA TYR A 481 16.66 -12.33 0.65
C TYR A 481 17.66 -13.40 1.13
N ALA A 482 17.25 -14.31 2.02
CA ALA A 482 18.11 -15.40 2.49
C ALA A 482 18.54 -16.32 1.32
N ARG A 483 17.59 -16.72 0.47
CA ARG A 483 17.89 -17.54 -0.73
C ARG A 483 18.75 -16.84 -1.77
N ALA A 484 18.72 -15.52 -1.82
CA ALA A 484 19.56 -14.71 -2.70
C ALA A 484 20.96 -14.42 -2.10
N GLY A 485 21.30 -14.92 -0.90
CA GLY A 485 22.55 -14.66 -0.20
C GLY A 485 22.67 -13.25 0.40
N ARG A 486 21.60 -12.46 0.39
CA ARG A 486 21.57 -11.09 0.94
C ARG A 486 21.24 -11.13 2.44
N LEU A 487 22.16 -11.70 3.24
CA LEU A 487 21.94 -12.12 4.62
C LEU A 487 21.52 -10.98 5.56
N ASP A 488 22.09 -9.78 5.42
CA ASP A 488 21.75 -8.65 6.29
C ASP A 488 20.31 -8.16 6.06
N GLN A 489 19.87 -8.14 4.80
CA GLN A 489 18.47 -7.83 4.50
C GLN A 489 17.55 -8.92 4.99
N ALA A 490 17.93 -10.19 4.84
CA ALA A 490 17.16 -11.32 5.36
C ALA A 490 16.98 -11.23 6.89
N ARG A 491 18.04 -10.91 7.65
CA ARG A 491 17.96 -10.72 9.12
C ARG A 491 17.00 -9.60 9.51
N ARG A 492 17.09 -8.43 8.86
CA ARG A 492 16.18 -7.30 9.12
C ARG A 492 14.73 -7.66 8.83
N ARG A 493 14.47 -8.34 7.69
CA ARG A 493 13.11 -8.79 7.32
C ARG A 493 12.58 -9.86 8.25
N LEU A 494 13.41 -10.81 8.66
CA LEU A 494 13.04 -11.84 9.63
C LEU A 494 12.64 -11.23 10.97
N GLN A 495 13.44 -10.30 11.50
CA GLN A 495 13.10 -9.59 12.74
C GLN A 495 11.74 -8.86 12.65
N ALA A 496 11.43 -8.26 11.50
CA ALA A 496 10.13 -7.64 11.27
C ALA A 496 8.99 -8.67 11.20
N ALA A 497 9.24 -9.84 10.60
CA ALA A 497 8.27 -10.94 10.56
C ALA A 497 8.01 -11.52 11.96
N GLU A 498 9.05 -11.72 12.76
CA GLU A 498 8.98 -12.23 14.14
C GLU A 498 8.20 -11.30 15.08
N ARG A 499 8.38 -9.99 14.95
CA ARG A 499 7.57 -9.03 15.72
C ARG A 499 6.07 -9.17 15.45
N VAL A 500 5.70 -9.35 14.18
CA VAL A 500 4.28 -9.55 13.81
C VAL A 500 3.81 -10.94 14.27
N ALA A 501 4.61 -11.98 14.06
CA ALA A 501 4.29 -13.35 14.50
C ALA A 501 4.08 -13.44 16.02
N GLY A 502 4.79 -12.62 16.80
CA GLY A 502 4.66 -12.53 18.25
C GLY A 502 3.28 -12.08 18.74
N LEU A 503 2.45 -11.48 17.86
CA LEU A 503 1.05 -11.16 18.16
C LEU A 503 0.17 -12.41 18.27
N TRP A 504 0.63 -13.56 17.74
CA TRP A 504 -0.05 -14.86 17.80
C TRP A 504 0.90 -15.96 18.27
N PRO A 505 1.27 -15.98 19.55
CA PRO A 505 2.11 -17.07 20.08
C PRO A 505 1.48 -18.42 19.81
N GLY A 506 2.25 -19.35 19.29
CA GLY A 506 1.76 -20.69 18.90
C GLY A 506 0.92 -20.75 17.63
N GLY A 507 0.71 -19.63 16.94
CA GLY A 507 -0.04 -19.57 15.68
C GLY A 507 0.81 -19.86 14.44
N ALA A 508 0.14 -19.91 13.29
CA ALA A 508 0.76 -20.26 12.01
C ALA A 508 1.86 -19.28 11.56
N TRP A 509 1.75 -18.01 11.90
CA TRP A 509 2.80 -17.02 11.58
C TRP A 509 4.05 -17.24 12.42
N HIS A 510 3.91 -17.76 13.64
CA HIS A 510 5.05 -18.14 14.48
C HIS A 510 5.84 -19.29 13.85
N ALA A 511 5.13 -20.34 13.40
CA ALA A 511 5.74 -21.44 12.67
C ALA A 511 6.40 -20.98 11.34
N ALA A 512 5.76 -20.10 10.60
CA ALA A 512 6.31 -19.53 9.36
C ALA A 512 7.57 -18.68 9.60
N ALA A 513 7.67 -17.97 10.74
CA ALA A 513 8.88 -17.26 11.13
C ALA A 513 10.02 -18.25 11.46
N TRP A 514 9.76 -19.38 12.10
CA TRP A 514 10.75 -20.45 12.29
C TRP A 514 11.22 -21.04 10.96
N GLU A 515 10.31 -21.28 10.01
CA GLU A 515 10.70 -21.71 8.66
C GLU A 515 11.64 -20.68 8.01
N ALA A 516 11.30 -19.39 8.05
CA ALA A 516 12.16 -18.34 7.49
C ALA A 516 13.54 -18.26 8.18
N ARG A 517 13.58 -18.46 9.50
CA ARG A 517 14.84 -18.54 10.26
C ARG A 517 15.65 -19.78 9.84
N GLY A 518 14.99 -20.91 9.57
CA GLY A 518 15.63 -22.12 9.01
C GLY A 518 16.28 -21.85 7.66
N VAL A 519 15.58 -21.14 6.75
CA VAL A 519 16.13 -20.73 5.44
C VAL A 519 17.35 -19.82 5.62
N LEU A 520 17.31 -18.88 6.56
CA LEU A 520 18.43 -17.99 6.85
C LEU A 520 19.63 -18.77 7.37
N ARG A 521 19.45 -19.69 8.35
CA ARG A 521 20.53 -20.53 8.88
C ARG A 521 21.16 -21.40 7.81
N GLN A 522 20.35 -21.94 6.93
CA GLN A 522 20.86 -22.72 5.79
C GLN A 522 21.71 -21.86 4.85
N ALA A 523 21.29 -20.63 4.57
CA ALA A 523 22.06 -19.69 3.75
C ALA A 523 23.37 -19.21 4.43
N GLU A 524 23.42 -19.23 5.77
CA GLU A 524 24.61 -18.97 6.59
C GLU A 524 25.54 -20.19 6.69
N GLY A 525 25.17 -21.35 6.14
CA GLY A 525 25.95 -22.59 6.19
C GLY A 525 25.68 -23.47 7.42
N ASP A 526 24.80 -23.06 8.33
CA ASP A 526 24.45 -23.83 9.53
C ASP A 526 23.28 -24.80 9.24
N SER A 527 23.59 -25.84 8.46
CA SER A 527 22.61 -26.86 8.02
C SER A 527 21.99 -27.64 9.20
N ARG A 528 22.75 -27.86 10.30
CA ARG A 528 22.23 -28.57 11.48
C ARG A 528 21.15 -27.74 12.18
N ARG A 529 21.40 -26.46 12.43
CA ARG A 529 20.43 -25.56 13.06
C ARG A 529 19.23 -25.30 12.14
N ALA A 530 19.43 -25.21 10.83
CA ALA A 530 18.38 -25.10 9.85
C ALA A 530 17.42 -26.29 9.92
N ALA A 531 17.94 -27.53 9.94
CA ALA A 531 17.14 -28.75 10.06
C ALA A 531 16.29 -28.77 11.34
N ALA A 532 16.86 -28.35 12.48
CA ALA A 532 16.12 -28.27 13.75
C ALA A 532 14.96 -27.28 13.64
N LEU A 533 15.17 -26.07 13.12
CA LEU A 533 14.15 -25.03 12.96
C LEU A 533 13.03 -25.46 11.98
N TYR A 534 13.37 -26.16 10.90
CA TYR A 534 12.35 -26.70 10.00
C TYR A 534 11.49 -27.79 10.67
N ASN A 535 12.07 -28.63 11.54
CA ASN A 535 11.29 -29.60 12.30
C ASN A 535 10.38 -28.91 13.31
N GLU A 536 10.89 -27.91 14.08
CA GLU A 536 10.08 -27.10 15.00
C GLU A 536 8.88 -26.45 14.27
N ALA A 537 9.11 -25.88 13.08
CA ALA A 537 8.05 -25.31 12.24
C ALA A 537 7.06 -26.39 11.76
N ALA A 538 7.56 -27.56 11.33
CA ALA A 538 6.72 -28.64 10.84
C ALA A 538 5.80 -29.22 11.94
N ASP A 539 6.33 -29.39 13.15
CA ASP A 539 5.55 -29.88 14.29
C ASP A 539 4.44 -28.87 14.66
N GLN A 540 4.75 -27.59 14.71
CA GLN A 540 3.75 -26.55 14.96
C GLN A 540 2.68 -26.49 13.84
N PHE A 541 3.06 -26.61 12.57
CA PHE A 541 2.09 -26.69 11.47
C PHE A 541 1.23 -27.95 11.52
N ALA A 542 1.76 -29.05 12.03
CA ALA A 542 0.98 -30.27 12.24
C ALA A 542 -0.10 -30.09 13.33
N GLU A 543 0.24 -29.44 14.45
CA GLU A 543 -0.71 -29.09 15.51
C GLU A 543 -1.84 -28.18 15.03
N LEU A 544 -1.56 -27.32 14.04
CA LEU A 544 -2.49 -26.36 13.47
C LEU A 544 -3.30 -26.90 12.27
N ASP A 545 -3.24 -28.22 11.99
CA ASP A 545 -3.90 -28.86 10.83
C ASP A 545 -3.52 -28.21 9.47
N ARG A 546 -2.20 -27.92 9.29
CA ARG A 546 -1.64 -27.34 8.06
C ARG A 546 -0.69 -28.32 7.34
N PRO A 547 -1.20 -29.36 6.69
CA PRO A 547 -0.37 -30.43 6.14
C PRO A 547 0.58 -29.97 5.03
N LEU A 548 0.19 -29.02 4.17
CA LEU A 548 1.04 -28.53 3.08
C LEU A 548 2.28 -27.81 3.62
N ASP A 549 2.12 -26.97 4.64
CA ASP A 549 3.21 -26.24 5.28
C ASP A 549 4.11 -27.20 6.07
N ARG A 550 3.52 -28.14 6.81
CA ARG A 550 4.23 -29.23 7.52
C ARG A 550 5.13 -30.01 6.56
N ASP A 551 4.58 -30.48 5.44
CA ASP A 551 5.29 -31.34 4.51
C ASP A 551 6.42 -30.60 3.80
N ARG A 552 6.20 -29.32 3.45
CA ARG A 552 7.23 -28.43 2.93
C ARG A 552 8.40 -28.26 3.91
N CYS A 553 8.12 -28.04 5.20
CA CYS A 553 9.13 -27.89 6.24
C CYS A 553 9.87 -29.21 6.49
N ARG A 554 9.17 -30.36 6.55
CA ARG A 554 9.82 -31.67 6.70
C ARG A 554 10.76 -32.00 5.54
N ALA A 555 10.34 -31.73 4.31
CA ALA A 555 11.21 -31.91 3.15
C ALA A 555 12.44 -30.98 3.19
N ALA A 556 12.31 -29.75 3.70
CA ALA A 556 13.44 -28.86 3.90
C ALA A 556 14.39 -29.36 5.00
N ALA A 557 13.86 -29.85 6.12
CA ALA A 557 14.65 -30.44 7.21
C ALA A 557 15.50 -31.63 6.73
N GLN A 558 14.90 -32.55 5.96
CA GLN A 558 15.61 -33.70 5.39
C GLN A 558 16.77 -33.29 4.48
N ARG A 559 16.55 -32.31 3.58
CA ARG A 559 17.62 -31.77 2.71
C ARG A 559 18.75 -31.13 3.52
N SER A 560 18.42 -30.37 4.55
CA SER A 560 19.41 -29.73 5.41
C SER A 560 20.20 -30.74 6.25
N ALA A 561 19.55 -31.79 6.77
CA ALA A 561 20.21 -32.87 7.51
C ALA A 561 21.19 -33.65 6.61
N SER A 562 20.79 -33.93 5.36
CA SER A 562 21.69 -34.61 4.39
C SER A 562 22.89 -33.74 4.05
N ALA A 563 22.73 -32.40 3.92
CA ALA A 563 23.84 -31.50 3.67
C ALA A 563 24.77 -31.29 4.89
N ALA A 564 24.29 -31.55 6.11
CA ALA A 564 25.12 -31.51 7.34
C ALA A 564 25.93 -32.79 7.58
N ALA A 565 25.60 -33.89 6.89
CA ALA A 565 26.27 -35.18 7.00
C ALA A 565 27.42 -35.34 5.98
N VAL A 566 27.55 -34.42 5.03
CA VAL A 566 28.63 -34.32 4.05
C VAL A 566 29.64 -33.26 4.50
#